data_2807e03343ded079902cc5a4e64873a0
#
_entry.id   2807e03343ded079902cc5a4e64873a0
#
_cell.length_a   1.000
_cell.length_b   1.000
_cell.length_c   1.000
_cell.angle_alpha   90.00
_cell.angle_beta   90.00
_cell.angle_gamma   90.00
#
_symmetry.space_group_name_H-M   'P 1'
#
loop_
_entity.id
_entity.type
_entity.pdbx_description
1 polymer ?
#
loop_
_entity_poly.entity_id
_entity_poly.type
_entity_poly.pdbx_seq_one_letter_code
_entity_poly.pdbx_strand_id
1 'polypeptide(L)'
;MWKTALALVTAVCVPGVLAADERTWTDGTGQHQVEAEYIAAQADKVWLRRASDDKVFELRLAELCQADQDHVQKLLREKEDEQEARRPDHAERIQYGLPRQLGTLANRAIDESSGLACSRRKPGLFWTHNDSGGEARVHLLDSKGRDLGSCLLSGVRAWDWEDMASFTWQGRHYLLLGDVGNNGLAAPVQILHLIEEPPIDPQHGVTVREVPVVQTIQYSYEDDHRNCEAVAVDPTDRTILLAAKHFECAIYALDWPNSDPETVFVARRIATSKVPLVTAMDVSPDGRRAVLATYWNAYEFERKENEDWAAAFSREPREIRMPLRIQGESICYGPDGRTIYLTSEKVPTPLWEVPVVEKPQ
;
A
#
# COMPACT_ATOMS: atom_id res chain seq x y z
N MET A 1 21.52 15.77 -14.23
CA MET A 1 20.83 16.38 -13.09
C MET A 1 21.44 15.93 -11.76
N TRP A 2 22.72 16.16 -11.55
CA TRP A 2 23.50 15.68 -10.39
C TRP A 2 23.89 16.83 -9.44
N LYS A 3 23.21 17.97 -9.51
CA LYS A 3 23.49 19.11 -8.63
C LYS A 3 22.21 19.66 -8.03
N THR A 4 22.27 19.79 -6.69
CA THR A 4 21.49 20.59 -5.75
C THR A 4 20.09 20.16 -5.36
N ALA A 5 19.97 19.66 -4.12
CA ALA A 5 19.11 20.24 -3.08
C ALA A 5 19.58 19.73 -1.71
N LEU A 6 19.94 20.65 -0.84
CA LEU A 6 20.45 20.45 0.52
C LEU A 6 19.24 20.55 1.48
N ALA A 7 19.00 19.53 2.29
CA ALA A 7 18.26 19.63 3.54
C ALA A 7 18.88 18.69 4.58
N LEU A 8 19.18 19.25 5.74
CA LEU A 8 19.90 18.63 6.84
C LEU A 8 18.92 17.82 7.70
N VAL A 9 19.23 16.58 8.01
CA VAL A 9 18.64 15.83 9.14
C VAL A 9 19.73 15.05 9.87
N THR A 10 19.75 15.19 11.18
CA THR A 10 20.73 14.69 12.12
C THR A 10 20.65 13.18 12.34
N ALA A 11 21.79 12.52 12.39
CA ALA A 11 21.96 11.09 12.59
C ALA A 11 21.75 10.68 14.05
N VAL A 12 21.02 9.57 14.27
CA VAL A 12 21.05 8.77 15.49
C VAL A 12 21.56 7.38 15.13
N CYS A 13 22.64 6.98 15.78
CA CYS A 13 23.34 5.72 15.58
C CYS A 13 22.63 4.59 16.34
N VAL A 14 22.22 3.51 15.67
CA VAL A 14 21.71 2.27 16.28
C VAL A 14 22.56 1.11 15.80
N PRO A 15 23.11 0.25 16.68
CA PRO A 15 23.96 -0.87 16.27
C PRO A 15 23.14 -2.12 15.95
N GLY A 16 23.45 -2.78 14.85
CA GLY A 16 23.09 -4.18 14.55
C GLY A 16 22.32 -4.41 13.26
N VAL A 17 22.78 -3.90 12.14
CA VAL A 17 22.35 -4.33 10.80
C VAL A 17 23.50 -5.11 10.18
N LEU A 18 23.21 -6.31 9.65
CA LEU A 18 24.10 -7.00 8.72
C LEU A 18 24.52 -5.99 7.66
N ALA A 19 25.83 -5.88 7.41
CA ALA A 19 26.40 -4.89 6.53
C ALA A 19 25.65 -4.90 5.19
N ALA A 20 24.87 -3.87 4.93
CA ALA A 20 24.34 -3.57 3.62
C ALA A 20 25.53 -3.43 2.68
N ASP A 21 25.45 -4.01 1.49
CA ASP A 21 26.55 -4.06 0.53
C ASP A 21 26.75 -2.67 -0.09
N GLU A 22 27.39 -1.78 0.69
CA GLU A 22 27.80 -0.46 0.20
C GLU A 22 28.83 -0.68 -0.91
N ARG A 23 28.53 -0.18 -2.09
CA ARG A 23 29.45 -0.27 -3.22
C ARG A 23 29.50 1.02 -4.02
N THR A 24 30.53 1.19 -4.81
CA THR A 24 30.62 2.26 -5.79
C THR A 24 29.83 1.89 -7.04
N TRP A 25 28.80 2.66 -7.33
CA TRP A 25 27.96 2.57 -8.53
C TRP A 25 28.48 3.54 -9.58
N THR A 26 28.58 3.09 -10.82
CA THR A 26 29.15 3.87 -11.92
C THR A 26 28.11 4.07 -13.02
N ASP A 27 28.01 5.25 -13.57
CA ASP A 27 27.13 5.53 -14.70
C ASP A 27 27.60 4.87 -16.00
N GLY A 28 26.73 4.79 -17.00
CA GLY A 28 27.03 4.19 -18.32
C GLY A 28 28.18 4.89 -19.08
N THR A 29 28.56 6.10 -18.69
CA THR A 29 29.68 6.84 -19.29
C THR A 29 31.01 6.56 -18.60
N GLY A 30 30.99 5.99 -17.39
CA GLY A 30 32.17 5.79 -16.54
C GLY A 30 32.72 7.07 -15.89
N GLN A 31 32.03 8.19 -16.03
CA GLN A 31 32.53 9.49 -15.56
C GLN A 31 31.99 9.88 -14.18
N HIS A 32 30.85 9.31 -13.76
CA HIS A 32 30.24 9.62 -12.49
C HIS A 32 30.14 8.35 -11.64
N GLN A 33 30.51 8.50 -10.38
CA GLN A 33 30.46 7.43 -9.40
C GLN A 33 29.78 7.90 -8.12
N VAL A 34 29.08 6.98 -7.43
CA VAL A 34 28.45 7.23 -6.14
C VAL A 34 28.60 6.00 -5.25
N GLU A 35 28.98 6.24 -3.99
CA GLU A 35 28.91 5.18 -2.97
C GLU A 35 27.48 5.12 -2.44
N ALA A 36 26.84 3.98 -2.64
CA ALA A 36 25.44 3.78 -2.27
C ALA A 36 25.14 2.31 -1.99
N GLU A 37 24.12 2.10 -1.19
CA GLU A 37 23.50 0.81 -0.93
C GLU A 37 22.40 0.54 -1.94
N TYR A 38 22.32 -0.71 -2.41
CA TYR A 38 21.19 -1.17 -3.22
C TYR A 38 19.95 -1.36 -2.36
N ILE A 39 18.85 -0.74 -2.74
CA ILE A 39 17.57 -0.86 -2.05
C ILE A 39 16.65 -1.81 -2.79
N ALA A 40 16.42 -1.55 -4.06
CA ALA A 40 15.50 -2.34 -4.88
C ALA A 40 15.78 -2.13 -6.37
N ALA A 41 15.30 -3.05 -7.19
CA ALA A 41 15.18 -2.84 -8.63
C ALA A 41 13.86 -3.42 -9.15
N GLN A 42 13.29 -2.75 -10.15
CA GLN A 42 12.10 -3.24 -10.85
C GLN A 42 12.09 -2.72 -12.29
N ALA A 43 11.75 -3.61 -13.22
CA ALA A 43 11.75 -3.32 -14.63
C ALA A 43 13.09 -2.73 -15.10
N ASP A 44 13.08 -1.45 -15.48
CA ASP A 44 14.24 -0.71 -15.93
C ASP A 44 14.78 0.29 -14.89
N LYS A 45 14.28 0.25 -13.63
CA LYS A 45 14.63 1.18 -12.56
C LYS A 45 15.38 0.49 -11.42
N VAL A 46 16.28 1.25 -10.81
CA VAL A 46 17.05 0.88 -9.62
C VAL A 46 16.96 2.01 -8.59
N TRP A 47 16.78 1.65 -7.33
CA TRP A 47 16.81 2.58 -6.19
C TRP A 47 18.04 2.32 -5.37
N LEU A 48 18.80 3.39 -5.15
CA LEU A 48 20.03 3.38 -4.39
C LEU A 48 19.95 4.39 -3.24
N ARG A 49 20.47 4.03 -2.07
CA ARG A 49 20.64 4.91 -0.91
C ARG A 49 22.08 5.37 -0.83
N ARG A 50 22.31 6.68 -0.96
CA ARG A 50 23.66 7.25 -0.92
C ARG A 50 24.24 7.18 0.48
N ALA A 51 25.46 6.63 0.61
CA ALA A 51 26.12 6.45 1.90
C ALA A 51 26.44 7.77 2.63
N SER A 52 26.65 8.86 1.88
CA SER A 52 27.08 10.14 2.47
C SER A 52 25.99 10.97 3.14
N ASP A 53 24.70 10.76 2.79
CA ASP A 53 23.58 11.59 3.26
C ASP A 53 22.26 10.82 3.40
N ASP A 54 22.30 9.48 3.33
CA ASP A 54 21.14 8.55 3.38
C ASP A 54 20.04 8.85 2.33
N LYS A 55 20.35 9.70 1.36
CA LYS A 55 19.37 10.09 0.36
C LYS A 55 19.17 8.99 -0.67
N VAL A 56 17.90 8.60 -0.84
CA VAL A 56 17.53 7.67 -1.88
C VAL A 56 17.23 8.37 -3.18
N PHE A 57 17.66 7.76 -4.27
CA PHE A 57 17.44 8.27 -5.62
C PHE A 57 17.17 7.11 -6.58
N GLU A 58 16.35 7.39 -7.56
CA GLU A 58 15.99 6.50 -8.64
C GLU A 58 16.89 6.73 -9.85
N LEU A 59 17.35 5.64 -10.47
CA LEU A 59 18.06 5.62 -11.74
C LEU A 59 17.40 4.61 -12.67
N ARG A 60 17.51 4.82 -13.98
CA ARG A 60 17.20 3.73 -14.91
C ARG A 60 18.35 2.74 -14.91
N LEU A 61 18.03 1.45 -14.98
CA LEU A 61 19.04 0.40 -15.05
C LEU A 61 20.03 0.64 -16.20
N ALA A 62 19.52 1.11 -17.35
CA ALA A 62 20.33 1.45 -18.53
C ALA A 62 21.25 2.67 -18.33
N GLU A 63 21.09 3.46 -17.28
CA GLU A 63 21.97 4.59 -16.93
C GLU A 63 23.22 4.13 -16.15
N LEU A 64 23.21 2.91 -15.66
CA LEU A 64 24.37 2.28 -15.00
C LEU A 64 25.32 1.65 -16.00
N CYS A 65 26.58 1.51 -15.62
CA CYS A 65 27.55 0.73 -16.41
C CYS A 65 27.14 -0.75 -16.45
N GLN A 66 27.63 -1.51 -17.43
CA GLN A 66 27.26 -2.91 -17.63
C GLN A 66 27.54 -3.78 -16.39
N ALA A 67 28.66 -3.57 -15.70
CA ALA A 67 29.00 -4.30 -14.49
C ALA A 67 27.99 -4.09 -13.35
N ASP A 68 27.43 -2.90 -13.22
CA ASP A 68 26.41 -2.58 -12.22
C ASP A 68 25.04 -3.11 -12.63
N GLN A 69 24.70 -3.10 -13.92
CA GLN A 69 23.50 -3.76 -14.43
C GLN A 69 23.54 -5.27 -14.14
N ASP A 70 24.68 -5.93 -14.42
CA ASP A 70 24.87 -7.36 -14.15
C ASP A 70 24.80 -7.67 -12.65
N HIS A 71 25.33 -6.78 -11.81
CA HIS A 71 25.21 -6.90 -10.36
C HIS A 71 23.75 -6.81 -9.87
N VAL A 72 22.97 -5.86 -10.37
CA VAL A 72 21.52 -5.76 -10.07
C VAL A 72 20.80 -7.04 -10.47
N GLN A 73 21.10 -7.58 -11.66
CA GLN A 73 20.51 -8.84 -12.13
C GLN A 73 20.91 -10.04 -11.26
N LYS A 74 22.12 -10.03 -10.72
CA LYS A 74 22.59 -11.04 -9.76
C LYS A 74 21.81 -10.95 -8.45
N LEU A 75 21.69 -9.76 -7.86
CA LEU A 75 20.94 -9.55 -6.63
C LEU A 75 19.46 -9.96 -6.75
N LEU A 76 18.84 -9.71 -7.90
CA LEU A 76 17.47 -10.15 -8.17
C LEU A 76 17.35 -11.68 -8.18
N ARG A 77 18.32 -12.38 -8.82
CA ARG A 77 18.34 -13.85 -8.84
C ARG A 77 18.64 -14.45 -7.47
N GLU A 78 19.60 -13.91 -6.73
CA GLU A 78 19.91 -14.37 -5.37
C GLU A 78 18.70 -14.23 -4.44
N LYS A 79 17.94 -13.15 -4.58
CA LYS A 79 16.69 -12.95 -3.85
C LYS A 79 15.62 -13.98 -4.23
N GLU A 80 15.50 -14.30 -5.51
CA GLU A 80 14.59 -15.36 -6.00
C GLU A 80 15.01 -16.75 -5.44
N ASP A 81 16.29 -17.07 -5.47
CA ASP A 81 16.83 -18.34 -4.97
C ASP A 81 16.72 -18.45 -3.44
N GLU A 82 16.96 -17.35 -2.69
CA GLU A 82 16.79 -17.33 -1.24
C GLU A 82 15.32 -17.50 -0.84
N GLN A 83 14.39 -16.91 -1.58
CA GLN A 83 12.95 -17.09 -1.36
C GLN A 83 12.51 -18.53 -1.64
N GLU A 84 13.06 -19.14 -2.67
CA GLU A 84 12.82 -20.56 -2.99
C GLU A 84 13.38 -21.48 -1.89
N ALA A 85 14.60 -21.21 -1.40
CA ALA A 85 15.26 -22.01 -0.35
C ALA A 85 14.64 -21.84 1.05
N ARG A 86 14.06 -20.67 1.35
CA ARG A 86 13.39 -20.39 2.63
C ARG A 86 11.96 -20.90 2.70
N ARG A 87 11.45 -21.62 1.70
CA ARG A 87 10.11 -22.21 1.72
C ARG A 87 9.98 -23.22 2.85
N PRO A 88 9.30 -22.94 3.96
CA PRO A 88 9.04 -23.93 4.99
C PRO A 88 8.07 -24.99 4.48
N ASP A 89 8.35 -26.21 4.87
CA ASP A 89 7.57 -27.39 4.54
C ASP A 89 6.20 -27.38 5.27
N HIS A 90 5.12 -27.70 4.51
CA HIS A 90 3.81 -28.14 4.97
C HIS A 90 2.97 -27.29 5.96
N ALA A 91 2.34 -26.25 5.45
CA ALA A 91 0.99 -25.85 5.83
C ALA A 91 0.23 -25.51 4.53
N GLU A 92 -1.10 -25.50 4.53
CA GLU A 92 -1.91 -25.12 3.36
C GLU A 92 -1.56 -23.71 2.88
N ARG A 93 -0.49 -23.59 2.09
CA ARG A 93 -0.01 -22.30 1.60
C ARG A 93 -0.82 -21.93 0.39
N ILE A 94 -1.51 -20.80 0.52
CA ILE A 94 -2.04 -20.08 -0.62
C ILE A 94 -0.87 -19.88 -1.60
N GLN A 95 -1.04 -20.32 -2.83
CA GLN A 95 -0.12 -20.02 -3.93
C GLN A 95 -0.79 -18.98 -4.81
N TYR A 96 -0.07 -17.89 -5.08
CA TYR A 96 -0.55 -16.87 -6.00
C TYR A 96 -0.12 -17.22 -7.42
N GLY A 97 -1.08 -17.09 -8.35
CA GLY A 97 -0.85 -17.24 -9.77
C GLY A 97 -0.26 -15.99 -10.40
N LEU A 98 -0.02 -16.05 -11.70
CA LEU A 98 0.42 -14.87 -12.44
C LEU A 98 -0.69 -13.81 -12.45
N PRO A 99 -0.32 -12.52 -12.26
CA PRO A 99 -1.27 -11.41 -12.38
C PRO A 99 -1.92 -11.39 -13.76
N ARG A 100 -3.23 -11.10 -13.81
CA ARG A 100 -3.96 -10.92 -15.06
C ARG A 100 -4.70 -9.59 -15.06
N GLN A 101 -4.63 -8.85 -16.13
CA GLN A 101 -5.41 -7.64 -16.30
C GLN A 101 -6.86 -8.01 -16.59
N LEU A 102 -7.79 -7.52 -15.77
CA LEU A 102 -9.23 -7.72 -15.93
C LEU A 102 -9.84 -6.71 -16.87
N GLY A 103 -9.34 -5.49 -16.84
CA GLY A 103 -9.82 -4.38 -17.63
C GLY A 103 -9.02 -3.11 -17.45
N THR A 104 -9.56 -2.02 -17.94
CA THR A 104 -9.07 -0.66 -17.76
C THR A 104 -10.23 0.19 -17.28
N LEU A 105 -9.99 1.09 -16.33
CA LEU A 105 -11.04 1.96 -15.80
C LEU A 105 -11.59 2.84 -16.92
N ALA A 106 -12.91 2.73 -17.15
CA ALA A 106 -13.59 3.45 -18.21
C ALA A 106 -13.72 4.96 -17.92
N ASN A 107 -13.81 5.32 -16.64
CA ASN A 107 -13.87 6.70 -16.20
C ASN A 107 -12.47 7.31 -16.12
N ARG A 108 -12.14 8.17 -17.08
CA ARG A 108 -10.82 8.81 -17.17
C ARG A 108 -10.59 9.91 -16.11
N ALA A 109 -11.62 10.29 -15.36
CA ALA A 109 -11.50 11.17 -14.21
C ALA A 109 -10.91 10.43 -12.98
N ILE A 110 -10.77 9.10 -13.04
CA ILE A 110 -10.02 8.29 -12.10
C ILE A 110 -8.60 8.14 -12.67
N ASP A 111 -7.80 9.15 -12.49
CA ASP A 111 -6.45 9.23 -13.06
C ASP A 111 -5.34 9.05 -12.04
N GLU A 112 -5.70 9.11 -10.76
CA GLU A 112 -4.83 8.90 -9.60
C GLU A 112 -5.49 7.91 -8.62
N SER A 113 -5.86 6.70 -9.14
CA SER A 113 -6.50 5.66 -8.32
C SER A 113 -5.54 5.19 -7.22
N SER A 114 -5.70 5.75 -6.03
CA SER A 114 -4.86 5.48 -4.85
C SER A 114 -5.48 4.40 -3.95
N GLY A 115 -6.70 4.56 -3.45
CA GLY A 115 -7.38 3.53 -2.67
C GLY A 115 -8.21 2.56 -3.53
N LEU A 116 -8.25 1.27 -3.13
CA LEU A 116 -9.13 0.25 -3.73
C LEU A 116 -9.72 -0.64 -2.65
N ALA A 117 -11.03 -0.86 -2.68
CA ALA A 117 -11.70 -1.75 -1.75
C ALA A 117 -12.79 -2.58 -2.43
N CYS A 118 -12.89 -3.87 -2.11
CA CYS A 118 -14.01 -4.68 -2.56
C CYS A 118 -15.31 -4.25 -1.89
N SER A 119 -16.39 -4.14 -2.67
CA SER A 119 -17.72 -3.92 -2.12
C SER A 119 -18.12 -5.08 -1.20
N ARG A 120 -18.55 -4.75 0.01
CA ARG A 120 -19.10 -5.73 0.96
C ARG A 120 -20.59 -5.95 0.73
N ARG A 121 -21.28 -5.03 0.04
CA ARG A 121 -22.68 -5.19 -0.38
C ARG A 121 -22.83 -6.10 -1.58
N LYS A 122 -21.89 -6.05 -2.54
CA LYS A 122 -22.02 -6.77 -3.81
C LYS A 122 -20.68 -7.30 -4.30
N PRO A 123 -20.41 -8.61 -4.17
CA PRO A 123 -19.18 -9.21 -4.66
C PRO A 123 -18.94 -8.94 -6.14
N GLY A 124 -17.67 -8.72 -6.50
CA GLY A 124 -17.24 -8.41 -7.87
C GLY A 124 -17.35 -6.93 -8.26
N LEU A 125 -17.73 -6.06 -7.32
CA LEU A 125 -17.65 -4.62 -7.46
C LEU A 125 -16.57 -4.05 -6.54
N PHE A 126 -16.03 -2.89 -6.95
CA PHE A 126 -14.91 -2.24 -6.27
C PHE A 126 -15.20 -0.77 -6.08
N TRP A 127 -14.78 -0.24 -4.95
CA TRP A 127 -14.70 1.19 -4.67
C TRP A 127 -13.27 1.68 -4.85
N THR A 128 -13.13 2.86 -5.40
CA THR A 128 -11.84 3.56 -5.51
C THR A 128 -12.05 5.06 -5.35
N HIS A 129 -10.97 5.79 -5.09
CA HIS A 129 -10.91 7.25 -5.09
C HIS A 129 -9.61 7.70 -5.77
N ASN A 130 -9.55 8.97 -6.13
CA ASN A 130 -8.28 9.59 -6.51
C ASN A 130 -7.53 10.03 -5.25
N ASP A 131 -6.22 10.21 -5.40
CA ASP A 131 -5.32 10.86 -4.47
C ASP A 131 -5.71 12.34 -4.24
N SER A 132 -4.78 13.17 -3.89
CA SER A 132 -4.95 14.55 -3.45
C SER A 132 -5.60 15.50 -4.49
N GLY A 133 -6.16 16.62 -4.00
CA GLY A 133 -6.54 17.79 -4.82
C GLY A 133 -7.88 17.71 -5.54
N GLY A 134 -8.63 16.62 -5.38
CA GLY A 134 -9.93 16.40 -5.98
C GLY A 134 -11.13 16.67 -5.03
N GLU A 135 -12.31 16.27 -5.49
CA GLU A 135 -13.50 16.20 -4.64
C GLU A 135 -13.41 14.96 -3.73
N ALA A 136 -13.94 15.06 -2.50
CA ALA A 136 -14.09 13.91 -1.60
C ALA A 136 -15.10 12.92 -2.17
N ARG A 137 -14.68 12.12 -3.14
CA ARG A 137 -15.51 11.29 -4.01
C ARG A 137 -15.03 9.85 -4.05
N VAL A 138 -15.98 8.92 -3.93
CA VAL A 138 -15.75 7.49 -4.16
C VAL A 138 -16.46 7.06 -5.44
N HIS A 139 -15.79 6.22 -6.22
CA HIS A 139 -16.25 5.69 -7.50
C HIS A 139 -16.50 4.20 -7.41
N LEU A 140 -17.60 3.72 -7.98
CA LEU A 140 -17.92 2.30 -8.05
C LEU A 140 -17.56 1.74 -9.42
N LEU A 141 -16.86 0.61 -9.42
CA LEU A 141 -16.39 -0.09 -10.60
C LEU A 141 -16.85 -1.55 -10.60
N ASP A 142 -17.04 -2.12 -11.76
CA ASP A 142 -17.14 -3.60 -11.88
C ASP A 142 -15.76 -4.25 -12.12
N SER A 143 -15.75 -5.57 -12.15
CA SER A 143 -14.54 -6.36 -12.40
C SER A 143 -13.90 -6.18 -13.78
N LYS A 144 -14.53 -5.43 -14.69
CA LYS A 144 -13.99 -5.06 -16.00
C LYS A 144 -13.54 -3.60 -16.08
N GLY A 145 -13.62 -2.88 -14.94
CA GLY A 145 -13.31 -1.44 -14.88
C GLY A 145 -14.40 -0.53 -15.42
N ARG A 146 -15.64 -1.04 -15.67
CA ARG A 146 -16.76 -0.19 -16.09
C ARG A 146 -17.16 0.72 -14.93
N ASP A 147 -17.41 1.98 -15.24
CA ASP A 147 -17.93 2.96 -14.29
C ASP A 147 -19.40 2.66 -13.97
N LEU A 148 -19.69 2.49 -12.70
CA LEU A 148 -21.03 2.25 -12.17
C LEU A 148 -21.52 3.44 -11.31
N GLY A 149 -20.93 4.62 -11.50
CA GLY A 149 -21.29 5.84 -10.80
C GLY A 149 -20.37 6.15 -9.62
N SER A 150 -20.68 7.27 -8.98
CA SER A 150 -19.88 7.78 -7.86
C SER A 150 -20.74 8.65 -6.93
N CYS A 151 -20.26 8.88 -5.73
CA CYS A 151 -20.89 9.82 -4.80
C CYS A 151 -19.83 10.61 -4.00
N LEU A 152 -20.24 11.78 -3.51
CA LEU A 152 -19.44 12.64 -2.65
C LEU A 152 -19.63 12.25 -1.17
N LEU A 153 -18.64 12.51 -0.35
CA LEU A 153 -18.79 12.55 1.10
C LEU A 153 -19.27 13.94 1.50
N SER A 154 -20.45 14.00 2.15
CA SER A 154 -21.07 15.29 2.53
C SER A 154 -20.20 16.05 3.53
N GLY A 155 -19.88 17.30 3.20
CA GLY A 155 -19.16 18.21 4.09
C GLY A 155 -17.67 17.90 4.25
N VAL A 156 -17.11 17.01 3.45
CA VAL A 156 -15.67 16.65 3.47
C VAL A 156 -14.96 17.36 2.34
N ARG A 157 -13.74 17.79 2.61
CA ARG A 157 -12.74 18.16 1.61
C ARG A 157 -11.62 17.13 1.64
N ALA A 158 -11.30 16.53 0.51
CA ALA A 158 -10.11 15.70 0.35
C ALA A 158 -8.87 16.60 0.32
N TRP A 159 -7.91 16.34 1.21
CA TRP A 159 -6.65 17.06 1.26
C TRP A 159 -5.53 16.22 0.63
N ASP A 160 -5.32 15.01 1.16
CA ASP A 160 -4.24 14.10 0.76
C ASP A 160 -4.73 12.66 1.03
N TRP A 161 -5.69 12.22 0.19
CA TRP A 161 -6.31 10.89 0.29
C TRP A 161 -5.39 9.84 -0.31
N GLU A 162 -5.04 8.85 0.48
CA GLU A 162 -4.04 7.84 0.09
C GLU A 162 -4.66 6.45 -0.10
N ASP A 163 -5.41 5.95 0.88
CA ASP A 163 -5.90 4.58 0.85
C ASP A 163 -7.31 4.46 1.44
N MET A 164 -7.95 3.32 1.21
CA MET A 164 -9.27 3.01 1.74
C MET A 164 -9.44 1.56 2.14
N ALA A 165 -10.20 1.32 3.20
CA ALA A 165 -10.57 -0.02 3.63
C ALA A 165 -12.09 -0.23 3.55
N SER A 166 -12.51 -1.48 3.25
CA SER A 166 -13.92 -1.89 3.37
C SER A 166 -14.08 -3.01 4.38
N PHE A 167 -15.08 -2.91 5.24
CA PHE A 167 -15.36 -3.94 6.24
C PHE A 167 -16.84 -4.06 6.57
N THR A 168 -17.21 -5.14 7.23
CA THR A 168 -18.56 -5.37 7.74
C THR A 168 -18.51 -5.40 9.26
N TRP A 169 -19.38 -4.62 9.90
CA TRP A 169 -19.52 -4.62 11.35
C TRP A 169 -20.99 -4.61 11.76
N GLN A 170 -21.37 -5.54 12.64
CA GLN A 170 -22.75 -5.68 13.12
C GLN A 170 -23.80 -5.71 11.98
N GLY A 171 -23.47 -6.39 10.88
CA GLY A 171 -24.33 -6.52 9.72
C GLY A 171 -24.44 -5.30 8.80
N ARG A 172 -23.69 -4.24 9.07
CA ARG A 172 -23.59 -3.05 8.22
C ARG A 172 -22.24 -3.03 7.51
N HIS A 173 -22.20 -2.46 6.32
CA HIS A 173 -21.02 -2.37 5.48
C HIS A 173 -20.48 -0.95 5.47
N TYR A 174 -19.17 -0.81 5.59
CA TYR A 174 -18.51 0.48 5.72
C TYR A 174 -17.32 0.62 4.78
N LEU A 175 -17.02 1.87 4.45
CA LEU A 175 -15.75 2.30 3.85
C LEU A 175 -15.08 3.27 4.82
N LEU A 176 -13.80 3.06 5.08
CA LEU A 176 -12.91 3.98 5.80
C LEU A 176 -11.96 4.61 4.78
N LEU A 177 -11.97 5.93 4.67
CA LEU A 177 -11.14 6.71 3.75
C LEU A 177 -10.02 7.37 4.55
N GLY A 178 -8.80 7.23 4.10
CA GLY A 178 -7.61 7.79 4.75
C GLY A 178 -7.20 9.12 4.11
N ASP A 179 -7.46 10.24 4.78
CA ASP A 179 -6.88 11.56 4.48
C ASP A 179 -5.61 11.68 5.34
N VAL A 180 -4.56 10.96 4.93
CA VAL A 180 -3.41 10.60 5.77
C VAL A 180 -2.06 10.91 5.16
N GLY A 181 -2.04 11.36 3.91
CA GLY A 181 -0.83 11.81 3.24
C GLY A 181 -0.19 12.99 3.96
N ASN A 182 1.14 13.01 4.00
CA ASN A 182 1.90 14.04 4.70
C ASN A 182 3.35 14.08 4.19
N ASN A 183 3.51 14.19 2.90
CA ASN A 183 4.80 14.18 2.22
C ASN A 183 5.82 15.19 2.79
N GLY A 184 5.32 16.32 3.28
CA GLY A 184 6.12 17.37 3.92
C GLY A 184 6.35 17.17 5.42
N LEU A 185 5.76 16.17 6.06
CA LEU A 185 5.76 15.92 7.51
C LEU A 185 5.30 17.13 8.34
N ALA A 186 4.45 17.98 7.76
CA ALA A 186 4.02 19.23 8.36
C ALA A 186 2.71 19.10 9.16
N ALA A 187 1.87 18.13 8.83
CA ALA A 187 0.60 17.92 9.48
C ALA A 187 0.77 17.05 10.73
N PRO A 188 0.48 17.57 11.95
CA PRO A 188 0.60 16.82 13.19
C PRO A 188 -0.59 15.88 13.44
N VAL A 189 -1.70 16.09 12.75
CA VAL A 189 -2.95 15.33 12.90
C VAL A 189 -3.37 14.85 11.54
N GLN A 190 -3.75 13.58 11.47
CA GLN A 190 -4.29 12.92 10.29
C GLN A 190 -5.77 12.63 10.49
N ILE A 191 -6.48 12.40 9.41
CA ILE A 191 -7.94 12.27 9.43
C ILE A 191 -8.35 10.97 8.72
N LEU A 192 -9.31 10.26 9.32
CA LEU A 192 -10.00 9.14 8.69
C LEU A 192 -11.51 9.46 8.63
N HIS A 193 -12.12 9.18 7.51
CA HIS A 193 -13.56 9.38 7.30
C HIS A 193 -14.27 8.04 7.15
N LEU A 194 -15.15 7.73 8.07
CA LEU A 194 -16.02 6.55 8.00
C LEU A 194 -17.34 6.92 7.32
N ILE A 195 -17.69 6.17 6.29
CA ILE A 195 -19.04 6.21 5.70
C ILE A 195 -19.67 4.83 5.72
N GLU A 196 -20.98 4.74 5.76
CA GLU A 196 -21.64 3.50 5.37
C GLU A 196 -21.47 3.30 3.87
N GLU A 197 -21.15 2.09 3.44
CA GLU A 197 -21.00 1.78 2.03
C GLU A 197 -22.23 2.24 1.25
N PRO A 198 -22.09 3.06 0.20
CA PRO A 198 -23.23 3.63 -0.52
C PRO A 198 -24.16 2.55 -1.07
N PRO A 199 -25.47 2.80 -1.14
CA PRO A 199 -26.42 1.87 -1.72
C PRO A 199 -26.11 1.66 -3.22
N ILE A 200 -26.16 0.40 -3.64
CA ILE A 200 -25.87 -0.01 -5.02
C ILE A 200 -27.16 -0.57 -5.65
N ASP A 201 -27.68 0.15 -6.63
CA ASP A 201 -28.76 -0.36 -7.45
C ASP A 201 -28.23 -1.44 -8.42
N PRO A 202 -28.89 -2.61 -8.53
CA PRO A 202 -28.41 -3.69 -9.40
C PRO A 202 -28.35 -3.36 -10.90
N GLN A 203 -29.12 -2.38 -11.36
CA GLN A 203 -29.20 -2.00 -12.77
C GLN A 203 -28.46 -0.68 -13.07
N HIS A 204 -28.41 0.23 -12.10
CA HIS A 204 -27.96 1.60 -12.32
C HIS A 204 -26.69 1.96 -11.53
N GLY A 205 -26.17 1.04 -10.67
CA GLY A 205 -24.97 1.30 -9.84
C GLY A 205 -25.26 2.28 -8.71
N VAL A 206 -24.42 3.29 -8.53
CA VAL A 206 -24.58 4.33 -7.51
C VAL A 206 -25.61 5.36 -7.96
N THR A 207 -26.69 5.48 -7.21
CA THR A 207 -27.80 6.43 -7.54
C THR A 207 -27.85 7.65 -6.62
N VAL A 208 -27.14 7.61 -5.50
CA VAL A 208 -27.04 8.73 -4.56
C VAL A 208 -25.91 9.67 -4.98
N ARG A 209 -26.14 10.99 -4.82
CA ARG A 209 -25.11 12.00 -5.15
C ARG A 209 -24.12 12.21 -4.02
N GLU A 210 -24.59 12.08 -2.80
CA GLU A 210 -23.82 12.31 -1.58
C GLU A 210 -24.18 11.28 -0.52
N VAL A 211 -23.22 10.97 0.34
CA VAL A 211 -23.39 10.14 1.53
C VAL A 211 -22.89 10.87 2.76
N PRO A 212 -23.56 10.74 3.90
CA PRO A 212 -23.09 11.34 5.14
C PRO A 212 -21.85 10.63 5.67
N VAL A 213 -20.96 11.39 6.29
CA VAL A 213 -19.88 10.83 7.11
C VAL A 213 -20.50 10.36 8.43
N VAL A 214 -20.27 9.09 8.75
CA VAL A 214 -20.74 8.46 10.00
C VAL A 214 -19.86 8.86 11.18
N GLN A 215 -18.55 8.93 10.95
CA GLN A 215 -17.56 9.31 11.94
C GLN A 215 -16.34 9.92 11.25
N THR A 216 -15.83 11.01 11.78
CA THR A 216 -14.51 11.54 11.48
C THR A 216 -13.59 11.23 12.65
N ILE A 217 -12.45 10.61 12.39
CA ILE A 217 -11.45 10.22 13.38
C ILE A 217 -10.22 11.08 13.15
N GLN A 218 -9.82 11.86 14.15
CA GLN A 218 -8.58 12.60 14.16
C GLN A 218 -7.56 11.83 14.98
N TYR A 219 -6.33 11.66 14.44
CA TYR A 219 -5.29 10.97 15.17
C TYR A 219 -3.90 11.56 14.90
N SER A 220 -2.98 11.30 15.81
CA SER A 220 -1.55 11.56 15.69
C SER A 220 -0.78 10.26 15.91
N TYR A 221 0.48 10.26 15.56
CA TYR A 221 1.39 9.14 15.88
C TYR A 221 2.05 9.34 17.23
N GLU A 222 2.35 8.24 17.96
CA GLU A 222 2.95 8.33 19.29
C GLU A 222 4.40 8.82 19.28
N ASP A 223 5.09 8.68 18.16
CA ASP A 223 6.54 8.91 18.09
C ASP A 223 6.95 10.16 17.28
N ASP A 224 6.30 10.45 16.15
CA ASP A 224 6.60 11.63 15.33
C ASP A 224 5.59 11.75 14.16
N HIS A 225 5.70 12.79 13.37
CA HIS A 225 4.91 12.92 12.13
C HIS A 225 5.32 11.86 11.12
N ARG A 226 4.35 11.26 10.44
CA ARG A 226 4.58 10.25 9.39
C ARG A 226 3.91 10.67 8.09
N ASN A 227 4.49 10.23 6.98
CA ASN A 227 3.79 10.12 5.73
C ASN A 227 3.18 8.72 5.68
N CYS A 228 1.87 8.63 5.79
CA CYS A 228 1.15 7.35 5.76
C CYS A 228 0.46 7.23 4.40
N GLU A 229 0.59 6.08 3.76
CA GLU A 229 0.04 5.81 2.44
C GLU A 229 -0.85 4.55 2.45
N ALA A 230 -1.03 3.94 3.64
CA ALA A 230 -1.70 2.65 3.72
C ALA A 230 -2.59 2.57 4.95
N VAL A 231 -3.85 2.23 4.74
CA VAL A 231 -4.89 2.14 5.78
C VAL A 231 -5.67 0.83 5.63
N ALA A 232 -5.77 0.05 6.68
CA ALA A 232 -6.62 -1.13 6.72
C ALA A 232 -7.42 -1.20 8.00
N VAL A 233 -8.47 -2.02 8.01
CA VAL A 233 -9.29 -2.31 9.19
C VAL A 233 -9.33 -3.81 9.41
N ASP A 234 -8.95 -4.26 10.61
CA ASP A 234 -9.21 -5.63 11.02
C ASP A 234 -10.73 -5.82 11.23
N PRO A 235 -11.39 -6.64 10.43
CA PRO A 235 -12.84 -6.80 10.55
C PRO A 235 -13.28 -7.55 11.82
N THR A 236 -12.35 -8.14 12.56
CA THR A 236 -12.68 -8.95 13.76
C THR A 236 -12.88 -8.09 15.00
N ASP A 237 -12.14 -7.00 15.14
CA ASP A 237 -12.21 -6.08 16.29
C ASP A 237 -12.25 -4.61 15.92
N ARG A 238 -12.13 -4.28 14.64
CA ARG A 238 -12.04 -2.95 14.04
C ARG A 238 -10.74 -2.20 14.37
N THR A 239 -9.69 -2.86 14.78
CA THR A 239 -8.38 -2.21 14.88
C THR A 239 -8.03 -1.60 13.52
N ILE A 240 -7.72 -0.31 13.51
CA ILE A 240 -7.23 0.39 12.32
C ILE A 240 -5.71 0.21 12.27
N LEU A 241 -5.24 -0.31 11.15
CA LEU A 241 -3.81 -0.46 10.87
C LEU A 241 -3.38 0.62 9.91
N LEU A 242 -2.20 1.19 10.15
CA LEU A 242 -1.62 2.28 9.37
C LEU A 242 -0.16 1.94 9.06
N ALA A 243 0.28 2.16 7.83
CA ALA A 243 1.65 1.89 7.45
C ALA A 243 2.31 3.13 6.84
N ALA A 244 3.44 3.56 7.42
CA ALA A 244 4.17 4.72 6.96
C ALA A 244 5.03 4.38 5.73
N LYS A 245 5.00 5.23 4.72
CA LYS A 245 5.82 5.12 3.50
C LYS A 245 7.26 5.54 3.80
N HIS A 246 8.05 4.54 4.16
CA HIS A 246 9.48 4.71 4.45
C HIS A 246 10.24 3.44 4.06
N PHE A 247 11.58 3.48 4.02
CA PHE A 247 12.40 2.30 3.72
C PHE A 247 12.28 1.21 4.78
N GLU A 248 12.16 1.62 6.04
CA GLU A 248 11.69 0.77 7.11
C GLU A 248 10.27 1.20 7.45
N CYS A 249 9.30 0.42 7.03
CA CYS A 249 7.90 0.73 7.24
C CYS A 249 7.54 0.60 8.71
N ALA A 250 7.24 1.72 9.37
CA ALA A 250 6.63 1.70 10.68
C ALA A 250 5.13 1.40 10.55
N ILE A 251 4.67 0.41 11.30
CA ILE A 251 3.27 -0.03 11.32
C ILE A 251 2.66 0.38 12.66
N TYR A 252 1.51 1.02 12.60
CA TYR A 252 0.78 1.53 13.75
C TYR A 252 -0.59 0.87 13.84
N ALA A 253 -1.09 0.77 15.06
CA ALA A 253 -2.46 0.38 15.35
C ALA A 253 -3.16 1.50 16.09
N LEU A 254 -4.42 1.72 15.72
CA LEU A 254 -5.34 2.59 16.42
C LEU A 254 -6.57 1.76 16.79
N ASP A 255 -6.79 1.59 18.08
CA ASP A 255 -8.02 0.96 18.57
C ASP A 255 -9.21 1.77 18.09
N TRP A 256 -10.32 1.11 17.70
CA TRP A 256 -11.47 1.84 17.19
C TRP A 256 -11.93 2.90 18.18
N PRO A 257 -11.83 4.18 17.82
CA PRO A 257 -12.09 5.24 18.76
C PRO A 257 -13.59 5.42 19.04
N ASN A 258 -13.91 5.99 20.19
CA ASN A 258 -15.26 6.46 20.44
C ASN A 258 -15.65 7.58 19.44
N SER A 259 -16.91 7.96 19.41
CA SER A 259 -17.44 8.92 18.43
C SER A 259 -17.23 10.40 18.81
N ASP A 260 -16.27 10.72 19.67
CA ASP A 260 -15.98 12.11 20.05
C ASP A 260 -15.15 12.79 18.93
N PRO A 261 -15.70 13.74 18.18
CA PRO A 261 -15.03 14.37 17.05
C PRO A 261 -13.92 15.36 17.48
N GLU A 262 -13.89 15.80 18.74
CA GLU A 262 -12.91 16.76 19.26
C GLU A 262 -11.64 16.08 19.79
N THR A 263 -11.67 14.76 19.98
CA THR A 263 -10.54 14.00 20.51
C THR A 263 -9.58 13.63 19.39
N VAL A 264 -8.30 14.00 19.56
CA VAL A 264 -7.19 13.48 18.75
C VAL A 264 -6.69 12.21 19.42
N PHE A 265 -6.85 11.08 18.73
CA PHE A 265 -6.41 9.77 19.23
C PHE A 265 -4.92 9.57 18.91
N VAL A 266 -4.30 8.54 19.53
CA VAL A 266 -2.89 8.26 19.30
C VAL A 266 -2.73 6.86 18.68
N ALA A 267 -2.23 6.81 17.46
CA ALA A 267 -1.84 5.57 16.81
C ALA A 267 -0.51 5.08 17.41
N ARG A 268 -0.52 3.86 17.95
CA ARG A 268 0.63 3.25 18.62
C ARG A 268 1.43 2.43 17.63
N ARG A 269 2.73 2.58 17.65
CA ARG A 269 3.63 1.77 16.83
C ARG A 269 3.66 0.33 17.35
N ILE A 270 3.27 -0.61 16.50
CA ILE A 270 3.22 -2.04 16.86
C ILE A 270 4.35 -2.85 16.23
N ALA A 271 4.91 -2.38 15.12
CA ALA A 271 5.99 -3.08 14.42
C ALA A 271 6.82 -2.14 13.55
N THR A 272 7.96 -2.64 13.11
CA THR A 272 8.74 -2.11 11.99
C THR A 272 9.00 -3.24 11.02
N SER A 273 8.61 -3.06 9.78
CA SER A 273 8.83 -4.02 8.70
C SER A 273 9.91 -3.53 7.75
N LYS A 274 10.67 -4.46 7.19
CA LYS A 274 11.65 -4.18 6.12
C LYS A 274 11.01 -4.01 4.74
N VAL A 275 9.68 -4.04 4.64
CA VAL A 275 8.97 -3.76 3.39
C VAL A 275 9.15 -2.29 3.06
N PRO A 276 9.83 -1.94 1.96
CA PRO A 276 10.14 -0.54 1.66
C PRO A 276 8.99 0.14 0.92
N LEU A 277 8.76 1.41 1.19
CA LEU A 277 7.91 2.30 0.39
C LEU A 277 6.49 1.73 0.20
N VAL A 278 5.86 1.35 1.32
CA VAL A 278 4.48 0.87 1.31
C VAL A 278 3.55 1.96 0.80
N THR A 279 2.66 1.60 -0.12
CA THR A 279 1.73 2.51 -0.80
C THR A 279 0.26 2.16 -0.56
N ALA A 280 -0.06 0.97 -0.09
CA ALA A 280 -1.42 0.58 0.28
C ALA A 280 -1.40 -0.67 1.18
N MET A 281 -2.50 -0.92 1.89
CA MET A 281 -2.66 -2.09 2.75
C MET A 281 -4.12 -2.55 2.80
N ASP A 282 -4.34 -3.86 2.87
CA ASP A 282 -5.66 -4.41 3.21
C ASP A 282 -5.54 -5.60 4.17
N VAL A 283 -6.59 -5.83 4.93
CA VAL A 283 -6.76 -7.00 5.80
C VAL A 283 -7.83 -7.91 5.23
N SER A 284 -7.50 -9.21 5.14
CA SER A 284 -8.45 -10.22 4.64
C SER A 284 -9.73 -10.26 5.47
N PRO A 285 -10.91 -10.58 4.86
CA PRO A 285 -12.19 -10.60 5.55
C PRO A 285 -12.28 -11.50 6.78
N ASP A 286 -11.39 -12.49 6.88
CA ASP A 286 -11.27 -13.38 8.03
C ASP A 286 -10.32 -12.85 9.13
N GLY A 287 -9.70 -11.68 8.93
CA GLY A 287 -8.75 -11.08 9.86
C GLY A 287 -7.43 -11.84 10.02
N ARG A 288 -7.11 -12.75 9.11
CA ARG A 288 -5.93 -13.63 9.23
C ARG A 288 -4.72 -13.19 8.43
N ARG A 289 -4.89 -12.34 7.44
CA ARG A 289 -3.82 -11.87 6.56
C ARG A 289 -3.89 -10.37 6.40
N ALA A 290 -2.72 -9.76 6.34
CA ALA A 290 -2.56 -8.38 5.91
C ALA A 290 -1.64 -8.37 4.69
N VAL A 291 -2.01 -7.66 3.65
CA VAL A 291 -1.19 -7.45 2.45
C VAL A 291 -0.78 -6.00 2.35
N LEU A 292 0.52 -5.75 2.18
CA LEU A 292 1.09 -4.42 1.95
C LEU A 292 1.54 -4.34 0.51
N ALA A 293 1.07 -3.34 -0.22
CA ALA A 293 1.57 -3.03 -1.56
C ALA A 293 2.78 -2.11 -1.48
N THR A 294 3.64 -2.23 -2.47
CA THR A 294 4.69 -1.26 -2.79
C THR A 294 4.55 -0.89 -4.27
N TYR A 295 5.35 0.03 -4.76
CA TYR A 295 5.38 0.32 -6.20
C TYR A 295 5.66 -0.93 -7.06
N TRP A 296 6.22 -1.99 -6.47
CA TRP A 296 6.70 -3.18 -7.19
C TRP A 296 5.90 -4.43 -6.89
N ASN A 297 6.13 -4.98 -5.71
CA ASN A 297 5.52 -6.23 -5.25
C ASN A 297 4.57 -5.97 -4.08
N ALA A 298 3.85 -6.99 -3.67
CA ALA A 298 3.12 -6.97 -2.42
C ALA A 298 3.74 -7.96 -1.44
N TYR A 299 3.48 -7.73 -0.17
CA TYR A 299 4.03 -8.51 0.94
C TYR A 299 2.91 -8.89 1.87
N GLU A 300 2.71 -10.18 2.05
CA GLU A 300 1.63 -10.71 2.87
C GLU A 300 2.14 -11.25 4.20
N PHE A 301 1.53 -10.78 5.26
CA PHE A 301 1.75 -11.25 6.63
C PHE A 301 0.56 -12.12 7.05
N GLU A 302 0.84 -13.28 7.63
CA GLU A 302 -0.19 -14.17 8.15
C GLU A 302 -0.21 -14.10 9.67
N ARG A 303 -1.39 -13.85 10.24
CA ARG A 303 -1.66 -13.86 11.67
C ARG A 303 -2.19 -15.23 12.09
N LYS A 304 -1.52 -15.86 13.05
CA LYS A 304 -1.97 -17.11 13.63
C LYS A 304 -3.20 -16.91 14.53
N GLU A 305 -3.86 -17.99 14.87
CA GLU A 305 -4.97 -17.95 15.82
C GLU A 305 -4.51 -17.42 17.18
N ASN A 306 -5.26 -16.50 17.77
CA ASN A 306 -4.96 -15.81 19.05
C ASN A 306 -3.64 -15.00 19.05
N GLU A 307 -3.14 -14.62 17.90
CA GLU A 307 -1.96 -13.77 17.76
C GLU A 307 -2.37 -12.33 17.46
N ASP A 308 -1.62 -11.36 17.97
CA ASP A 308 -1.79 -9.95 17.62
C ASP A 308 -1.05 -9.58 16.31
N TRP A 309 -1.36 -8.41 15.78
CA TRP A 309 -0.71 -7.92 14.57
C TRP A 309 0.77 -7.56 14.80
N ALA A 310 1.16 -7.18 16.02
CA ALA A 310 2.56 -6.89 16.34
C ALA A 310 3.45 -8.12 16.10
N ALA A 311 2.99 -9.28 16.58
CA ALA A 311 3.70 -10.54 16.37
C ALA A 311 3.64 -10.99 14.90
N ALA A 312 2.53 -10.78 14.20
CA ALA A 312 2.41 -11.10 12.77
C ALA A 312 3.41 -10.27 11.93
N PHE A 313 3.44 -8.94 12.11
CA PHE A 313 4.32 -8.04 11.37
C PHE A 313 5.81 -8.15 11.76
N SER A 314 6.14 -8.79 12.87
CA SER A 314 7.53 -9.05 13.27
C SER A 314 8.20 -10.17 12.46
N ARG A 315 7.42 -10.96 11.73
CA ARG A 315 7.92 -12.05 10.89
C ARG A 315 8.24 -11.59 9.47
N GLU A 316 9.07 -12.35 8.79
CA GLU A 316 9.30 -12.16 7.36
C GLU A 316 7.99 -12.41 6.59
N PRO A 317 7.54 -11.44 5.76
CA PRO A 317 6.35 -11.61 4.95
C PRO A 317 6.59 -12.54 3.77
N ARG A 318 5.50 -13.03 3.19
CA ARG A 318 5.53 -13.64 1.88
C ARG A 318 5.49 -12.57 0.80
N GLU A 319 6.50 -12.52 -0.05
CA GLU A 319 6.47 -11.68 -1.23
C GLU A 319 5.52 -12.25 -2.28
N ILE A 320 4.69 -11.39 -2.88
CA ILE A 320 3.74 -11.73 -3.94
C ILE A 320 4.12 -10.89 -5.15
N ARG A 321 4.42 -11.58 -6.25
CA ARG A 321 4.75 -10.92 -7.51
C ARG A 321 3.55 -10.15 -8.08
N MET A 322 3.74 -8.86 -8.30
CA MET A 322 2.74 -7.98 -8.89
C MET A 322 3.00 -7.71 -10.37
N PRO A 323 1.99 -7.28 -11.14
CA PRO A 323 2.19 -6.84 -12.51
C PRO A 323 3.02 -5.55 -12.52
N LEU A 324 3.70 -5.29 -13.62
CA LEU A 324 4.32 -3.98 -13.84
C LEU A 324 3.24 -2.90 -13.90
N ARG A 325 3.37 -1.89 -13.06
CA ARG A 325 2.45 -0.77 -12.93
C ARG A 325 3.22 0.55 -12.88
N ILE A 326 2.60 1.59 -13.40
CA ILE A 326 3.09 2.95 -13.18
C ILE A 326 2.47 3.40 -11.87
N GLN A 327 3.26 3.63 -10.82
CA GLN A 327 2.79 4.01 -9.49
C GLN A 327 1.65 3.09 -8.98
N GLY A 328 2.03 1.89 -8.54
CA GLY A 328 1.07 0.95 -7.96
C GLY A 328 0.73 1.37 -6.54
N GLU A 329 -0.43 1.96 -6.33
CA GLU A 329 -0.80 2.60 -5.05
C GLU A 329 -2.11 2.07 -4.46
N SER A 330 -2.62 0.96 -4.95
CA SER A 330 -3.81 0.37 -4.36
C SER A 330 -3.75 -1.14 -4.33
N ILE A 331 -4.38 -1.74 -3.32
CA ILE A 331 -4.50 -3.18 -3.16
C ILE A 331 -5.71 -3.52 -2.31
N CYS A 332 -6.44 -4.60 -2.65
CA CYS A 332 -7.41 -5.17 -1.72
C CYS A 332 -7.55 -6.68 -1.90
N TYR A 333 -7.99 -7.36 -0.84
CA TYR A 333 -8.45 -8.74 -0.91
C TYR A 333 -9.85 -8.83 -1.52
N GLY A 334 -10.04 -9.85 -2.33
CA GLY A 334 -11.37 -10.28 -2.75
C GLY A 334 -12.23 -10.78 -1.59
N PRO A 335 -13.54 -11.04 -1.85
CA PRO A 335 -14.45 -11.56 -0.84
C PRO A 335 -14.09 -12.97 -0.36
N ASP A 336 -13.28 -13.70 -1.11
CA ASP A 336 -12.69 -15.00 -0.71
C ASP A 336 -11.53 -14.84 0.30
N GLY A 337 -11.11 -13.61 0.59
CA GLY A 337 -10.01 -13.28 1.48
C GLY A 337 -8.66 -13.76 0.99
N ARG A 338 -8.52 -14.09 -0.28
CA ARG A 338 -7.31 -14.70 -0.87
C ARG A 338 -6.91 -14.03 -2.17
N THR A 339 -7.83 -13.95 -3.15
CA THR A 339 -7.60 -13.26 -4.42
C THR A 339 -7.29 -11.79 -4.15
N ILE A 340 -6.27 -11.24 -4.81
CA ILE A 340 -5.85 -9.85 -4.66
C ILE A 340 -6.24 -9.06 -5.91
N TYR A 341 -6.76 -7.86 -5.69
CA TYR A 341 -7.06 -6.88 -6.74
C TYR A 341 -6.27 -5.61 -6.54
N LEU A 342 -5.91 -4.96 -7.65
CA LEU A 342 -5.08 -3.76 -7.61
C LEU A 342 -5.33 -2.87 -8.82
N THR A 343 -5.12 -1.59 -8.64
CA THR A 343 -5.04 -0.58 -9.68
C THR A 343 -3.69 0.13 -9.65
N SER A 344 -3.56 1.21 -10.36
CA SER A 344 -2.41 2.10 -10.30
C SER A 344 -2.84 3.51 -10.67
N GLU A 345 -2.02 4.48 -10.37
CA GLU A 345 -2.18 5.81 -10.94
C GLU A 345 -1.92 5.85 -12.46
N LYS A 346 -2.28 6.98 -13.05
CA LYS A 346 -2.13 7.35 -14.45
C LYS A 346 -3.07 6.61 -15.40
N VAL A 347 -3.66 7.38 -16.29
CA VAL A 347 -4.51 6.82 -17.36
C VAL A 347 -3.64 6.34 -18.54
N PRO A 348 -4.00 5.22 -19.13
CA PRO A 348 -5.14 4.34 -18.85
C PRO A 348 -4.90 3.48 -17.58
N THR A 349 -5.76 3.64 -16.56
CA THR A 349 -5.65 2.96 -15.28
C THR A 349 -6.08 1.49 -15.39
N PRO A 350 -5.19 0.51 -15.20
CA PRO A 350 -5.53 -0.90 -15.31
C PRO A 350 -6.16 -1.41 -14.01
N LEU A 351 -7.09 -2.36 -14.13
CA LEU A 351 -7.57 -3.19 -13.02
C LEU A 351 -6.97 -4.59 -13.17
N TRP A 352 -6.25 -5.04 -12.16
CA TRP A 352 -5.58 -6.33 -12.14
C TRP A 352 -6.16 -7.26 -11.08
N GLU A 353 -5.96 -8.54 -11.32
CA GLU A 353 -6.21 -9.61 -10.36
C GLU A 353 -4.97 -10.49 -10.22
N VAL A 354 -4.63 -10.84 -9.00
CA VAL A 354 -3.66 -11.89 -8.69
C VAL A 354 -4.46 -13.07 -8.09
N PRO A 355 -4.75 -14.09 -8.89
CA PRO A 355 -5.59 -15.21 -8.47
C PRO A 355 -4.83 -16.15 -7.55
N VAL A 356 -5.55 -16.89 -6.73
CA VAL A 356 -5.01 -18.06 -6.03
C VAL A 356 -4.96 -19.25 -6.98
N VAL A 357 -3.86 -19.98 -6.94
CA VAL A 357 -3.72 -21.25 -7.65
C VAL A 357 -4.10 -22.37 -6.69
N GLU A 358 -5.17 -23.08 -6.99
CA GLU A 358 -5.50 -24.34 -6.29
C GLU A 358 -4.49 -25.41 -6.70
N LYS A 359 -3.89 -26.11 -5.73
CA LYS A 359 -3.08 -27.28 -6.06
C LYS A 359 -4.01 -28.32 -6.72
N PRO A 360 -3.62 -28.91 -7.85
CA PRO A 360 -4.33 -30.07 -8.36
C PRO A 360 -4.30 -31.15 -7.27
N GLN A 361 -5.50 -31.67 -6.97
CA GLN A 361 -5.68 -32.79 -6.04
C GLN A 361 -4.97 -34.05 -6.51
#